data_70683f8c7975d72bf2cc90271fe7a89e
#
_entry.id   70683f8c7975d72bf2cc90271fe7a89e
#
_cell.length_a   1.000
_cell.length_b   1.000
_cell.length_c   1.000
_cell.angle_alpha   90.00
_cell.angle_beta   90.00
_cell.angle_gamma   90.00
#
_symmetry.space_group_name_H-M   'P 1'
#
loop_
_entity.id
_entity.type
_entity.pdbx_description
1 polymer ?
#
loop_
_entity_poly.entity_id
_entity_poly.type
_entity_poly.pdbx_seq_one_letter_code
_entity_poly.pdbx_strand_id
1 'polypeptide(L)'
;SRGLGDVYKRQGECLGIAKTFNEALYKAFIGAGIRLPKHKQMIITVKDEDKKDIIPIAKRFEAQGYRIFATRGTANVLTENGIKVTRTNKLEQPSPNLMDLILGHKIDVVIDTPPQGVEHQKDGFVIRRNAIETGVNVLTSLDTAEALVTSLENTDLNNLTLVDIATIDNR
;
A
#
# COMPACT_ATOMS: atom_id res chain seq x y z
N SER A 1 -20.41 -31.16 -10.60
CA SER A 1 -19.17 -31.28 -9.84
C SER A 1 -18.34 -30.02 -10.09
N ARG A 2 -18.31 -29.12 -9.12
CA ARG A 2 -17.38 -27.96 -9.13
C ARG A 2 -16.01 -28.53 -8.77
N GLY A 3 -15.09 -28.56 -9.74
CA GLY A 3 -13.76 -29.11 -9.55
C GLY A 3 -12.94 -28.30 -8.57
N LEU A 4 -12.07 -28.96 -7.83
CA LEU A 4 -11.08 -28.38 -6.90
C LEU A 4 -10.25 -27.23 -7.50
N GLY A 5 -10.20 -27.08 -8.82
CA GLY A 5 -9.53 -25.99 -9.51
C GLY A 5 -10.12 -24.59 -9.29
N ASP A 6 -11.41 -24.47 -8.94
CA ASP A 6 -12.03 -23.16 -8.69
C ASP A 6 -11.73 -22.58 -7.30
N VAL A 7 -11.35 -23.42 -6.34
CA VAL A 7 -10.98 -23.00 -4.99
C VAL A 7 -9.56 -22.39 -4.97
N TYR A 8 -8.65 -22.91 -5.78
CA TYR A 8 -7.26 -22.43 -5.86
C TYR A 8 -7.09 -21.12 -6.64
N LYS A 9 -7.99 -20.78 -7.55
CA LYS A 9 -7.96 -19.49 -8.29
C LYS A 9 -8.18 -18.24 -7.42
N ARG A 10 -8.57 -18.40 -6.17
CA ARG A 10 -8.82 -17.29 -5.23
C ARG A 10 -7.69 -17.02 -4.24
N GLN A 11 -6.56 -17.68 -4.34
CA GLN A 11 -5.44 -17.53 -3.39
C GLN A 11 -4.47 -16.41 -3.76
N GLY A 12 -4.81 -15.52 -4.69
CA GLY A 12 -4.09 -14.25 -4.91
C GLY A 12 -2.62 -14.39 -5.29
N GLU A 13 -2.21 -15.51 -5.89
CA GLU A 13 -0.85 -15.65 -6.43
C GLU A 13 -0.78 -14.96 -7.80
N CYS A 14 0.21 -14.05 -7.94
CA CYS A 14 0.48 -13.34 -9.17
C CYS A 14 1.92 -13.54 -9.60
N LEU A 15 2.10 -13.83 -10.91
CA LEU A 15 3.40 -13.93 -11.54
C LEU A 15 3.71 -12.64 -12.29
N GLY A 16 4.79 -11.95 -11.90
CA GLY A 16 5.36 -10.85 -12.65
C GLY A 16 6.57 -11.31 -13.44
N ILE A 17 6.58 -11.08 -14.76
CA ILE A 17 7.69 -11.45 -15.64
C ILE A 17 8.25 -10.18 -16.29
N ALA A 18 9.55 -9.95 -16.12
CA ALA A 18 10.26 -8.82 -16.70
C ALA A 18 11.77 -9.09 -16.77
N LYS A 19 12.50 -8.17 -17.41
CA LYS A 19 13.97 -8.25 -17.52
C LYS A 19 14.69 -7.92 -16.21
N THR A 20 14.04 -7.14 -15.33
CA THR A 20 14.58 -6.77 -14.02
C THR A 20 13.66 -7.23 -12.92
N PHE A 21 14.22 -7.50 -11.73
CA PHE A 21 13.47 -7.88 -10.54
C PHE A 21 12.42 -6.83 -10.15
N ASN A 22 12.78 -5.56 -10.18
CA ASN A 22 11.88 -4.47 -9.77
C ASN A 22 10.70 -4.32 -10.73
N GLU A 23 10.91 -4.44 -12.03
CA GLU A 23 9.84 -4.44 -13.03
C GLU A 23 8.93 -5.67 -12.87
N ALA A 24 9.52 -6.86 -12.62
CA ALA A 24 8.75 -8.08 -12.36
C ALA A 24 7.90 -7.95 -11.10
N LEU A 25 8.46 -7.40 -10.02
CA LEU A 25 7.76 -7.12 -8.77
C LEU A 25 6.60 -6.13 -8.99
N TYR A 26 6.83 -5.05 -9.74
CA TYR A 26 5.80 -4.08 -10.08
C TYR A 26 4.65 -4.72 -10.88
N LYS A 27 4.95 -5.53 -11.88
CA LYS A 27 3.94 -6.28 -12.65
C LYS A 27 3.16 -7.27 -11.79
N ALA A 28 3.83 -7.92 -10.81
CA ALA A 28 3.17 -8.78 -9.85
C ALA A 28 2.18 -8.00 -8.97
N PHE A 29 2.53 -6.79 -8.53
CA PHE A 29 1.62 -5.92 -7.79
C PHE A 29 0.39 -5.53 -8.62
N ILE A 30 0.59 -5.14 -9.88
CA ILE A 30 -0.53 -4.83 -10.79
C ILE A 30 -1.42 -6.05 -11.00
N GLY A 31 -0.82 -7.23 -11.21
CA GLY A 31 -1.55 -8.49 -11.35
C GLY A 31 -2.32 -8.88 -10.08
N ALA A 32 -1.80 -8.54 -8.91
CA ALA A 32 -2.48 -8.70 -7.62
C ALA A 32 -3.59 -7.66 -7.37
N GLY A 33 -3.83 -6.74 -8.32
CA GLY A 33 -4.89 -5.75 -8.25
C GLY A 33 -4.46 -4.42 -7.60
N ILE A 34 -3.16 -4.22 -7.35
CA ILE A 34 -2.66 -2.91 -6.91
C ILE A 34 -2.77 -1.93 -8.08
N ARG A 35 -3.47 -0.84 -7.83
CA ARG A 35 -3.70 0.20 -8.82
C ARG A 35 -2.50 1.14 -8.91
N LEU A 36 -2.25 1.64 -10.12
CA LEU A 36 -1.26 2.68 -10.35
C LEU A 36 -1.57 3.95 -9.55
N PRO A 37 -0.57 4.59 -8.94
CA PRO A 37 -0.76 5.85 -8.24
C PRO A 37 -1.22 6.94 -9.21
N LYS A 38 -2.27 7.66 -8.84
CA LYS A 38 -2.85 8.75 -9.63
C LYS A 38 -2.60 10.12 -8.99
N HIS A 39 -2.67 10.17 -7.68
CA HIS A 39 -2.68 11.42 -6.91
C HIS A 39 -1.43 11.58 -6.04
N LYS A 40 -0.66 10.52 -5.86
CA LYS A 40 0.49 10.46 -4.96
C LYS A 40 0.15 10.94 -3.54
N GLN A 41 -0.99 10.47 -3.04
CA GLN A 41 -1.44 10.72 -1.67
C GLN A 41 -1.63 9.38 -0.95
N MET A 42 -1.18 9.32 0.29
CA MET A 42 -1.25 8.11 1.09
C MET A 42 -1.60 8.36 2.53
N ILE A 43 -2.16 7.35 3.17
CA ILE A 43 -2.41 7.32 4.61
C ILE A 43 -1.47 6.32 5.25
N ILE A 44 -0.84 6.69 6.36
CA ILE A 44 -0.05 5.80 7.19
C ILE A 44 -0.66 5.77 8.59
N THR A 45 -1.12 4.60 9.01
CA THR A 45 -1.57 4.34 10.38
C THR A 45 -1.00 2.99 10.83
N VAL A 46 -0.04 3.02 11.73
CA VAL A 46 0.69 1.83 12.17
C VAL A 46 0.62 1.66 13.67
N LYS A 47 0.63 0.41 14.12
CA LYS A 47 0.74 0.06 15.53
C LYS A 47 2.06 0.58 16.14
N ASP A 48 2.13 0.61 17.46
CA ASP A 48 3.26 1.23 18.17
C ASP A 48 4.59 0.53 17.89
N GLU A 49 4.58 -0.78 17.75
CA GLU A 49 5.76 -1.59 17.45
C GLU A 49 6.37 -1.26 16.08
N ASP A 50 5.53 -0.90 15.11
CA ASP A 50 5.95 -0.63 13.72
C ASP A 50 6.39 0.84 13.50
N LYS A 51 6.24 1.72 14.49
CA LYS A 51 6.50 3.16 14.34
C LYS A 51 7.94 3.50 13.99
N LYS A 52 8.91 2.70 14.44
CA LYS A 52 10.31 2.90 14.08
C LYS A 52 10.60 2.43 12.66
N ASP A 53 10.05 1.29 12.29
CA ASP A 53 10.34 0.63 11.02
C ASP A 53 9.62 1.29 9.85
N ILE A 54 8.51 2.02 10.09
CA ILE A 54 7.83 2.78 9.04
C ILE A 54 8.61 4.04 8.61
N ILE A 55 9.51 4.58 9.44
CA ILE A 55 10.24 5.83 9.16
C ILE A 55 11.02 5.75 7.83
N PRO A 56 11.92 4.77 7.62
CA PRO A 56 12.66 4.67 6.36
C PRO A 56 11.73 4.48 5.16
N ILE A 57 10.67 3.72 5.30
CA ILE A 57 9.69 3.47 4.22
C ILE A 57 8.95 4.77 3.87
N ALA A 58 8.49 5.52 4.87
CA ALA A 58 7.79 6.79 4.67
C ALA A 58 8.69 7.85 4.01
N LYS A 59 9.98 7.91 4.36
CA LYS A 59 10.97 8.79 3.69
C LYS A 59 11.10 8.47 2.20
N ARG A 60 11.10 7.20 1.83
CA ARG A 60 11.18 6.77 0.44
C ARG A 60 9.92 7.15 -0.33
N PHE A 61 8.72 6.97 0.24
CA PHE A 61 7.48 7.46 -0.37
C PHE A 61 7.45 8.98 -0.52
N GLU A 62 7.89 9.72 0.50
CA GLU A 62 8.02 11.19 0.42
C GLU A 62 8.95 11.59 -0.72
N ALA A 63 10.10 10.93 -0.88
CA ALA A 63 11.06 11.17 -1.97
C ALA A 63 10.45 10.88 -3.35
N GLN A 64 9.49 9.96 -3.45
CA GLN A 64 8.70 9.71 -4.67
C GLN A 64 7.59 10.74 -4.90
N GLY A 65 7.48 11.75 -4.06
CA GLY A 65 6.50 12.84 -4.16
C GLY A 65 5.13 12.53 -3.55
N TYR A 66 5.03 11.52 -2.68
CA TYR A 66 3.79 11.23 -1.97
C TYR A 66 3.54 12.23 -0.86
N ARG A 67 2.30 12.76 -0.81
CA ARG A 67 1.79 13.48 0.35
C ARG A 67 1.27 12.48 1.39
N ILE A 68 1.82 12.55 2.59
CA ILE A 68 1.53 11.60 3.66
C ILE A 68 0.52 12.20 4.64
N PHE A 69 -0.54 11.47 4.92
CA PHE A 69 -1.52 11.72 5.98
C PHE A 69 -1.34 10.66 7.06
N ALA A 70 -1.43 11.05 8.32
CA ALA A 70 -1.33 10.12 9.43
C ALA A 70 -2.14 10.57 10.65
N THR A 71 -2.59 9.61 11.46
CA THR A 71 -3.19 9.91 12.77
C THR A 71 -2.13 10.33 13.77
N ARG A 72 -2.56 10.99 14.86
CA ARG A 72 -1.70 11.67 15.85
C ARG A 72 -0.41 10.91 16.21
N GLY A 73 -0.53 9.64 16.61
CA GLY A 73 0.62 8.87 17.09
C GLY A 73 1.67 8.61 16.00
N THR A 74 1.24 8.20 14.82
CA THR A 74 2.12 8.00 13.66
C THR A 74 2.66 9.32 13.13
N ALA A 75 1.81 10.35 13.04
CA ALA A 75 2.21 11.67 12.56
C ALA A 75 3.32 12.30 13.41
N ASN A 76 3.25 12.19 14.75
CA ASN A 76 4.29 12.70 15.64
C ASN A 76 5.64 12.05 15.34
N VAL A 77 5.69 10.71 15.29
CA VAL A 77 6.93 9.97 15.03
C VAL A 77 7.54 10.32 13.66
N LEU A 78 6.72 10.40 12.63
CA LEU A 78 7.20 10.75 11.29
C LEU A 78 7.72 12.20 11.23
N THR A 79 7.00 13.14 11.83
CA THR A 79 7.40 14.56 11.86
C THR A 79 8.68 14.78 12.67
N GLU A 80 8.84 14.12 13.82
CA GLU A 80 10.06 14.15 14.64
C GLU A 80 11.29 13.61 13.87
N ASN A 81 11.07 12.77 12.87
CA ASN A 81 12.12 12.22 11.99
C ASN A 81 12.26 12.98 10.66
N GLY A 82 11.71 14.19 10.56
CA GLY A 82 11.90 15.11 9.45
C GLY A 82 11.03 14.83 8.23
N ILE A 83 9.98 14.01 8.36
CA ILE A 83 9.04 13.70 7.27
C ILE A 83 7.87 14.68 7.32
N LYS A 84 7.51 15.25 6.17
CA LYS A 84 6.37 16.16 6.06
C LYS A 84 5.05 15.38 6.06
N VAL A 85 4.30 15.50 7.15
CA VAL A 85 3.04 14.79 7.36
C VAL A 85 1.89 15.76 7.59
N THR A 86 0.75 15.50 6.95
CA THR A 86 -0.51 16.16 7.29
C THR A 86 -1.24 15.31 8.31
N ARG A 87 -1.42 15.84 9.53
CA ARG A 87 -2.16 15.14 10.57
C ARG A 87 -3.65 15.11 10.26
N THR A 88 -4.27 13.96 10.47
CA THR A 88 -5.71 13.74 10.33
C THR A 88 -6.29 13.08 11.58
N ASN A 89 -7.59 13.21 11.76
CA ASN A 89 -8.32 12.60 12.86
C ASN A 89 -8.57 11.10 12.59
N LYS A 90 -8.76 10.32 13.68
CA LYS A 90 -9.22 8.93 13.59
C LYS A 90 -10.67 8.88 13.11
N LEU A 91 -11.17 7.69 12.76
CA LEU A 91 -12.53 7.47 12.25
C LEU A 91 -13.64 8.00 13.16
N GLU A 92 -13.48 7.82 14.46
CA GLU A 92 -14.47 8.22 15.49
C GLU A 92 -14.44 9.72 15.84
N GLN A 93 -13.47 10.44 15.31
CA GLN A 93 -13.28 11.86 15.59
C GLN A 93 -13.96 12.73 14.52
N PRO A 94 -14.27 14.01 14.84
CA PRO A 94 -14.84 14.92 13.87
C PRO A 94 -14.03 15.06 12.57
N SER A 95 -14.74 15.37 11.48
CA SER A 95 -14.14 15.71 10.18
C SER A 95 -13.18 16.94 10.31
N PRO A 96 -12.05 16.95 9.55
CA PRO A 96 -11.61 15.94 8.60
C PRO A 96 -10.95 14.74 9.29
N ASN A 97 -11.40 13.55 8.94
CA ASN A 97 -10.88 12.30 9.48
C ASN A 97 -10.43 11.33 8.36
N LEU A 98 -9.93 10.16 8.75
CA LEU A 98 -9.45 9.16 7.79
C LEU A 98 -10.49 8.74 6.75
N MET A 99 -11.77 8.68 7.15
CA MET A 99 -12.84 8.29 6.22
C MET A 99 -13.07 9.34 5.13
N ASP A 100 -13.03 10.61 5.49
CA ASP A 100 -13.17 11.71 4.52
C ASP A 100 -12.08 11.66 3.44
N LEU A 101 -10.85 11.30 3.85
CA LEU A 101 -9.74 11.15 2.92
C LEU A 101 -9.95 9.96 1.96
N ILE A 102 -10.39 8.82 2.48
CA ILE A 102 -10.62 7.61 1.69
C ILE A 102 -11.78 7.83 0.70
N LEU A 103 -12.91 8.36 1.17
CA LEU A 103 -14.09 8.64 0.35
C LEU A 103 -13.87 9.80 -0.63
N GLY A 104 -12.89 10.65 -0.38
CA GLY A 104 -12.50 11.75 -1.27
C GLY A 104 -11.83 11.30 -2.57
N HIS A 105 -11.60 9.99 -2.78
CA HIS A 105 -11.01 9.39 -3.98
C HIS A 105 -9.66 9.98 -4.42
N LYS A 106 -8.90 10.57 -3.49
CA LYS A 106 -7.57 11.15 -3.75
C LYS A 106 -6.42 10.35 -3.14
N ILE A 107 -6.74 9.32 -2.36
CA ILE A 107 -5.75 8.43 -1.74
C ILE A 107 -5.45 7.27 -2.68
N ASP A 108 -4.18 7.01 -2.94
CA ASP A 108 -3.73 5.87 -3.74
C ASP A 108 -3.37 4.66 -2.88
N VAL A 109 -2.82 4.89 -1.69
CA VAL A 109 -2.29 3.84 -0.81
C VAL A 109 -2.66 4.12 0.65
N VAL A 110 -3.09 3.09 1.34
CA VAL A 110 -3.24 3.05 2.81
C VAL A 110 -2.30 2.00 3.36
N ILE A 111 -1.39 2.39 4.25
CA ILE A 111 -0.61 1.47 5.08
C ILE A 111 -1.31 1.42 6.44
N ASP A 112 -1.92 0.29 6.76
CA ASP A 112 -2.65 0.05 8.02
C ASP A 112 -2.17 -1.23 8.66
N THR A 113 -1.23 -1.14 9.61
CA THR A 113 -0.79 -2.31 10.37
C THR A 113 -1.65 -2.44 11.64
N PRO A 114 -2.48 -3.50 11.73
CA PRO A 114 -3.43 -3.63 12.81
C PRO A 114 -2.73 -3.88 14.15
N PRO A 115 -3.10 -3.16 15.23
CA PRO A 115 -2.65 -3.48 16.57
C PRO A 115 -3.22 -4.82 17.02
N GLN A 116 -2.53 -5.48 17.96
CA GLN A 116 -3.05 -6.70 18.59
C GLN A 116 -4.17 -6.31 19.58
N GLY A 117 -5.35 -6.94 19.45
CA GLY A 117 -6.48 -6.75 20.35
C GLY A 117 -7.82 -6.55 19.63
N VAL A 118 -8.92 -6.95 20.26
CA VAL A 118 -10.26 -7.02 19.63
C VAL A 118 -10.88 -5.64 19.37
N GLU A 119 -10.64 -4.64 20.22
CA GLU A 119 -11.26 -3.30 20.08
C GLU A 119 -10.71 -2.51 18.89
N HIS A 120 -9.42 -2.68 18.59
CA HIS A 120 -8.78 -1.97 17.46
C HIS A 120 -9.02 -2.64 16.10
N GLN A 121 -9.57 -3.86 16.07
CA GLN A 121 -9.87 -4.56 14.82
C GLN A 121 -11.02 -3.92 14.05
N LYS A 122 -11.96 -3.25 14.74
CA LYS A 122 -13.13 -2.62 14.09
C LYS A 122 -12.72 -1.46 13.19
N ASP A 123 -11.86 -0.56 13.66
CA ASP A 123 -11.43 0.60 12.88
C ASP A 123 -10.62 0.18 11.65
N GLY A 124 -9.65 -0.72 11.82
CA GLY A 124 -8.90 -1.27 10.71
C GLY A 124 -9.76 -2.01 9.70
N PHE A 125 -10.80 -2.74 10.15
CA PHE A 125 -11.74 -3.40 9.24
C PHE A 125 -12.53 -2.37 8.42
N VAL A 126 -13.04 -1.31 9.04
CA VAL A 126 -13.80 -0.25 8.37
C VAL A 126 -12.92 0.49 7.38
N ILE A 127 -11.68 0.84 7.75
CA ILE A 127 -10.70 1.47 6.84
C ILE A 127 -10.46 0.58 5.61
N ARG A 128 -10.11 -0.69 5.82
CA ARG A 128 -9.80 -1.62 4.75
C ARG A 128 -10.99 -1.85 3.81
N ARG A 129 -12.19 -2.06 4.37
CA ARG A 129 -13.40 -2.25 3.56
C ARG A 129 -13.68 -1.05 2.67
N ASN A 130 -13.73 0.16 3.23
CA ASN A 130 -14.01 1.37 2.46
C ASN A 130 -12.91 1.67 1.46
N ALA A 131 -11.64 1.43 1.80
CA ALA A 131 -10.53 1.61 0.89
C ALA A 131 -10.64 0.67 -0.32
N ILE A 132 -11.01 -0.60 -0.11
CA ILE A 132 -11.23 -1.58 -1.19
C ILE A 132 -12.41 -1.14 -2.07
N GLU A 133 -13.53 -0.74 -1.48
CA GLU A 133 -14.72 -0.28 -2.20
C GLU A 133 -14.43 0.98 -3.04
N THR A 134 -13.59 1.89 -2.56
CA THR A 134 -13.16 3.10 -3.28
C THR A 134 -11.97 2.87 -4.22
N GLY A 135 -11.44 1.65 -4.24
CA GLY A 135 -10.32 1.26 -5.09
C GLY A 135 -8.96 1.77 -4.62
N VAL A 136 -8.82 2.06 -3.34
CA VAL A 136 -7.55 2.42 -2.71
C VAL A 136 -6.77 1.14 -2.38
N ASN A 137 -5.46 1.16 -2.64
CA ASN A 137 -4.58 0.04 -2.28
C ASN A 137 -4.35 0.01 -0.77
N VAL A 138 -4.61 -1.14 -0.14
CA VAL A 138 -4.40 -1.33 1.30
C VAL A 138 -3.27 -2.31 1.54
N LEU A 139 -2.26 -1.86 2.28
CA LEU A 139 -1.11 -2.65 2.70
C LEU A 139 -1.15 -2.85 4.21
N THR A 140 -1.14 -4.10 4.64
CA THR A 140 -1.30 -4.48 6.06
C THR A 140 0.01 -4.92 6.72
N SER A 141 1.12 -4.87 5.99
CA SER A 141 2.46 -5.17 6.50
C SER A 141 3.49 -4.18 5.97
N LEU A 142 4.55 -3.95 6.75
CA LEU A 142 5.66 -3.09 6.34
C LEU A 142 6.47 -3.71 5.21
N ASP A 143 6.62 -5.04 5.18
CA ASP A 143 7.32 -5.74 4.10
C ASP A 143 6.68 -5.47 2.74
N THR A 144 5.34 -5.53 2.67
CA THR A 144 4.61 -5.22 1.43
C THR A 144 4.75 -3.74 1.06
N ALA A 145 4.75 -2.84 2.05
CA ALA A 145 4.94 -1.40 1.83
C ALA A 145 6.35 -1.10 1.31
N GLU A 146 7.38 -1.75 1.87
CA GLU A 146 8.75 -1.63 1.42
C GLU A 146 8.93 -2.18 -0.01
N ALA A 147 8.36 -3.34 -0.29
CA ALA A 147 8.39 -3.92 -1.63
C ALA A 147 7.71 -3.00 -2.66
N LEU A 148 6.57 -2.38 -2.31
CA LEU A 148 5.88 -1.44 -3.20
C LEU A 148 6.74 -0.21 -3.49
N VAL A 149 7.31 0.45 -2.48
CA VAL A 149 8.13 1.65 -2.72
C VAL A 149 9.40 1.31 -3.49
N THR A 150 10.00 0.15 -3.24
CA THR A 150 11.16 -0.35 -4.01
C THR A 150 10.80 -0.52 -5.49
N SER A 151 9.64 -1.08 -5.79
CA SER A 151 9.19 -1.24 -7.17
C SER A 151 8.93 0.11 -7.85
N LEU A 152 8.34 1.08 -7.14
CA LEU A 152 8.07 2.43 -7.66
C LEU A 152 9.34 3.25 -7.93
N GLU A 153 10.36 3.10 -7.08
CA GLU A 153 11.65 3.80 -7.25
C GLU A 153 12.42 3.37 -8.49
N ASN A 154 12.31 2.11 -8.84
CA ASN A 154 13.19 1.46 -9.83
C ASN A 154 12.48 1.08 -11.12
N THR A 155 11.20 1.41 -11.26
CA THR A 155 10.41 1.10 -12.45
C THR A 155 10.10 2.35 -13.24
N ASP A 156 10.55 2.39 -14.49
CA ASP A 156 10.08 3.40 -15.44
C ASP A 156 8.69 3.00 -15.94
N LEU A 157 7.67 3.63 -15.36
CA LEU A 157 6.26 3.34 -15.62
C LEU A 157 5.87 3.62 -17.09
N ASN A 158 6.64 4.42 -17.80
CA ASN A 158 6.39 4.76 -19.21
C ASN A 158 6.99 3.74 -20.17
N ASN A 159 7.95 2.94 -19.71
CA ASN A 159 8.74 2.02 -20.52
C ASN A 159 8.70 0.58 -20.00
N LEU A 160 7.54 0.10 -19.54
CA LEU A 160 7.38 -1.29 -19.13
C LEU A 160 7.63 -2.23 -20.32
N THR A 161 8.52 -3.20 -20.15
CA THR A 161 8.87 -4.16 -21.20
C THR A 161 7.85 -5.28 -21.30
N LEU A 162 7.50 -5.69 -22.51
CA LEU A 162 6.81 -6.94 -22.77
C LEU A 162 7.83 -8.08 -22.85
N VAL A 163 7.55 -9.18 -22.16
CA VAL A 163 8.36 -10.39 -22.22
C VAL A 163 7.50 -11.51 -22.78
N ASP A 164 7.95 -12.09 -23.88
CA ASP A 164 7.32 -13.27 -24.45
C ASP A 164 7.72 -14.49 -23.61
N ILE A 165 6.72 -15.09 -22.97
CA ILE A 165 6.91 -16.27 -22.12
C ILE A 165 7.46 -17.46 -22.91
N ALA A 166 7.11 -17.57 -24.20
CA ALA A 166 7.57 -18.66 -25.07
C ALA A 166 9.09 -18.59 -25.37
N THR A 167 9.71 -17.44 -25.17
CA THR A 167 11.15 -17.22 -25.44
C THR A 167 12.02 -17.22 -24.19
N ILE A 168 11.45 -17.48 -23.02
CA ILE A 168 12.20 -17.59 -21.77
C ILE A 168 13.00 -18.90 -21.79
N ASP A 169 14.30 -18.75 -21.99
CA ASP A 169 15.24 -19.89 -21.93
C ASP A 169 15.34 -20.40 -20.49
N ASN A 170 14.92 -21.64 -20.27
CA ASN A 170 15.04 -22.35 -18.98
C ASN A 170 16.53 -22.76 -18.81
N ARG A 171 17.40 -21.80 -18.49
CA ARG A 171 18.77 -22.09 -18.07
C ARG A 171 18.89 -22.18 -16.57
#